data_c84aac7f082997441dbf27040723628a
#
_entry.id   c84aac7f082997441dbf27040723628a
#
_cell.length_a   1.000
_cell.length_b   1.000
_cell.length_c   1.000
_cell.angle_alpha   90.00
_cell.angle_beta   90.00
_cell.angle_gamma   90.00
#
_symmetry.space_group_name_H-M   'P 1'
#
loop_
_entity.id
_entity.type
_entity.pdbx_description
1 polymer ?
#
loop_
_entity_poly.entity_id
_entity_poly.type
_entity_poly.pdbx_seq_one_letter_code
_entity_poly.pdbx_strand_id
1 'polypeptide(L)'
;MTMNLDLFRQMLEFESTSGTERRFAEFIEKNIHADKNIRYEVGDGTLNLMFSWGEPKVVFCTHMDTVPPYIPPVFKDIKAGEILPDGVVLDKDDVLILGRGSCDAKGQIFSMLSACLKMASEGKKGFALLLLSGEETGSFGAKAYTRDCSGGDWLIVGEPTDNMMVSASKGTKSFLVRIHGKACHSGYPERGESAVNKFVDFFNDLRHIDFPLDDILGPTTWNIGKLSSDNPQNILSPELSFRLYFRTTPASDSLVQELIMSMASEDIEIESFGGDTPMRYMTLNGFGTKPVSFGSDTPRMTKFRNRALCGPGSIFTAHT
;
A
#
# COMPACT_ATOMS: atom_id res chain seq x y z
N MET A 1 -19.64 9.49 -23.15
CA MET A 1 -18.27 9.70 -23.63
C MET A 1 -17.53 8.40 -23.41
N THR A 2 -17.12 7.72 -24.46
CA THR A 2 -16.36 6.47 -24.34
C THR A 2 -15.01 6.80 -23.72
N MET A 3 -14.62 6.07 -22.68
CA MET A 3 -13.32 6.26 -22.04
C MET A 3 -12.21 6.12 -23.08
N ASN A 4 -11.28 7.08 -23.12
CA ASN A 4 -10.17 7.04 -24.07
C ASN A 4 -9.07 6.09 -23.57
N LEU A 5 -9.12 4.82 -23.99
CA LEU A 5 -8.10 3.82 -23.66
C LEU A 5 -6.69 4.24 -24.14
N ASP A 6 -6.58 5.14 -25.11
CA ASP A 6 -5.28 5.64 -25.55
C ASP A 6 -4.59 6.48 -24.47
N LEU A 7 -5.37 7.24 -23.67
CA LEU A 7 -4.81 7.93 -22.51
C LEU A 7 -4.28 6.93 -21.49
N PHE A 8 -5.04 5.86 -21.20
CA PHE A 8 -4.60 4.82 -20.27
C PHE A 8 -3.33 4.10 -20.76
N ARG A 9 -3.25 3.80 -22.06
CA ARG A 9 -2.03 3.26 -22.68
C ARG A 9 -0.84 4.15 -22.41
N GLN A 10 -0.97 5.44 -22.73
CA GLN A 10 0.10 6.42 -22.49
C GLN A 10 0.49 6.52 -21.01
N MET A 11 -0.49 6.47 -20.08
CA MET A 11 -0.21 6.46 -18.64
C MET A 11 0.66 5.27 -18.24
N LEU A 12 0.42 4.09 -18.79
CA LEU A 12 1.17 2.87 -18.49
C LEU A 12 2.58 2.83 -19.07
N GLU A 13 2.87 3.63 -20.10
CA GLU A 13 4.21 3.75 -20.69
C GLU A 13 5.20 4.51 -19.80
N PHE A 14 4.72 5.23 -18.79
CA PHE A 14 5.60 5.90 -17.83
C PHE A 14 6.06 4.94 -16.75
N GLU A 15 7.38 4.85 -16.57
CA GLU A 15 7.91 4.36 -15.30
C GLU A 15 7.64 5.41 -14.22
N SER A 16 7.02 4.98 -13.11
CA SER A 16 6.69 5.85 -11.98
C SER A 16 6.90 5.10 -10.65
N THR A 17 8.02 4.38 -10.51
CA THR A 17 8.40 3.79 -9.23
C THR A 17 8.53 4.88 -8.17
N SER A 18 8.21 4.54 -6.91
CA SER A 18 8.20 5.51 -5.81
C SER A 18 9.46 6.37 -5.77
N GLY A 19 9.29 7.69 -5.78
CA GLY A 19 10.37 8.69 -5.86
C GLY A 19 10.71 9.15 -7.28
N THR A 20 10.11 8.57 -8.34
CA THR A 20 10.36 8.93 -9.74
C THR A 20 9.12 9.40 -10.50
N GLU A 21 8.02 9.69 -9.82
CA GLU A 21 6.70 9.94 -10.38
C GLU A 21 6.58 11.26 -11.14
N ARG A 22 7.53 12.20 -10.98
CA ARG A 22 7.42 13.57 -11.52
C ARG A 22 7.07 13.62 -13.00
N ARG A 23 7.74 12.80 -13.82
CA ARG A 23 7.48 12.79 -15.28
C ARG A 23 6.05 12.33 -15.60
N PHE A 24 5.55 11.36 -14.86
CA PHE A 24 4.18 10.88 -14.97
C PHE A 24 3.18 11.97 -14.50
N ALA A 25 3.45 12.60 -13.37
CA ALA A 25 2.63 13.70 -12.86
C ALA A 25 2.52 14.87 -13.84
N GLU A 26 3.64 15.29 -14.46
CA GLU A 26 3.65 16.35 -15.46
C GLU A 26 2.88 15.96 -16.73
N PHE A 27 2.94 14.69 -17.13
CA PHE A 27 2.12 14.16 -18.22
C PHE A 27 0.63 14.27 -17.89
N ILE A 28 0.23 13.82 -16.71
CA ILE A 28 -1.17 13.88 -16.24
C ILE A 28 -1.67 15.33 -16.20
N GLU A 29 -0.89 16.22 -15.61
CA GLU A 29 -1.27 17.63 -15.49
C GLU A 29 -1.48 18.30 -16.85
N LYS A 30 -0.66 17.96 -17.83
CA LYS A 30 -0.78 18.50 -19.20
C LYS A 30 -2.05 18.00 -19.91
N ASN A 31 -2.55 16.82 -19.57
CA ASN A 31 -3.64 16.17 -20.29
C ASN A 31 -5.00 16.30 -19.56
N ILE A 32 -5.03 16.78 -18.32
CA ILE A 32 -6.27 16.96 -17.56
C ILE A 32 -6.60 18.45 -17.43
N HIS A 33 -7.82 18.79 -17.83
CA HIS A 33 -8.35 20.13 -17.68
C HIS A 33 -9.50 20.14 -16.66
N ALA A 34 -9.30 20.89 -15.57
CA ALA A 34 -10.28 21.13 -14.52
C ALA A 34 -10.49 22.65 -14.34
N ASP A 35 -11.43 23.07 -13.48
CA ASP A 35 -11.61 24.49 -13.19
C ASP A 35 -10.36 25.06 -12.47
N LYS A 36 -9.68 24.20 -11.67
CA LYS A 36 -8.45 24.57 -10.96
C LYS A 36 -7.52 23.35 -10.84
N ASN A 37 -6.25 23.55 -11.19
CA ASN A 37 -5.18 22.58 -11.01
C ASN A 37 -4.22 23.13 -9.95
N ILE A 38 -3.83 22.30 -8.98
CA ILE A 38 -2.91 22.66 -7.91
C ILE A 38 -1.80 21.61 -7.85
N ARG A 39 -0.55 22.07 -7.78
CA ARG A 39 0.63 21.29 -7.47
C ARG A 39 1.00 21.45 -6.01
N TYR A 40 1.36 20.36 -5.36
CA TYR A 40 1.98 20.34 -4.05
C TYR A 40 3.35 19.68 -4.18
N GLU A 41 4.42 20.46 -4.02
CA GLU A 41 5.77 19.90 -3.99
C GLU A 41 5.94 19.06 -2.73
N VAL A 42 6.35 17.82 -2.89
CA VAL A 42 6.45 16.86 -1.79
C VAL A 42 7.88 16.70 -1.30
N GLY A 43 8.85 16.97 -2.15
CA GLY A 43 10.29 16.77 -1.93
C GLY A 43 10.83 15.68 -2.86
N ASP A 44 12.17 15.52 -2.89
CA ASP A 44 12.90 14.50 -3.62
C ASP A 44 12.49 14.32 -5.10
N GLY A 45 12.07 15.42 -5.74
CA GLY A 45 11.66 15.40 -7.14
C GLY A 45 10.25 14.87 -7.39
N THR A 46 9.42 14.67 -6.38
CA THR A 46 8.02 14.23 -6.51
C THR A 46 7.04 15.36 -6.19
N LEU A 47 5.81 15.20 -6.62
CA LEU A 47 4.73 16.16 -6.38
C LEU A 47 3.37 15.45 -6.33
N ASN A 48 2.44 16.03 -5.57
CA ASN A 48 1.04 15.67 -5.64
C ASN A 48 0.29 16.62 -6.58
N LEU A 49 -0.77 16.12 -7.19
CA LEU A 49 -1.65 16.91 -8.07
C LEU A 49 -3.08 16.89 -7.57
N MET A 50 -3.73 18.04 -7.62
CA MET A 50 -5.16 18.14 -7.36
C MET A 50 -5.86 18.87 -8.50
N PHE A 51 -6.88 18.21 -9.04
CA PHE A 51 -7.77 18.74 -10.09
C PHE A 51 -9.16 18.94 -9.48
N SER A 52 -9.69 20.15 -9.49
CA SER A 52 -11.01 20.42 -8.90
C SER A 52 -11.99 21.04 -9.87
N TRP A 53 -13.23 20.62 -9.75
CA TRP A 53 -14.40 21.13 -10.47
C TRP A 53 -15.34 21.78 -9.45
N GLY A 54 -15.20 23.10 -9.29
CA GLY A 54 -15.79 23.90 -8.22
C GLY A 54 -15.09 23.66 -6.87
N GLU A 55 -15.72 24.13 -5.78
CA GLU A 55 -15.21 23.91 -4.41
C GLU A 55 -15.50 22.47 -3.96
N PRO A 56 -14.48 21.64 -3.69
CA PRO A 56 -14.68 20.21 -3.50
C PRO A 56 -15.28 19.86 -2.14
N LYS A 57 -16.40 19.14 -2.14
CA LYS A 57 -16.99 18.46 -0.99
C LYS A 57 -16.59 16.97 -0.96
N VAL A 58 -16.29 16.41 -2.12
CA VAL A 58 -15.83 15.04 -2.29
C VAL A 58 -14.48 15.05 -3.00
N VAL A 59 -13.50 14.39 -2.43
CA VAL A 59 -12.17 14.21 -3.02
C VAL A 59 -11.98 12.75 -3.34
N PHE A 60 -11.84 12.42 -4.62
CA PHE A 60 -11.33 11.13 -5.10
C PHE A 60 -9.81 11.17 -5.01
N CYS A 61 -9.20 10.13 -4.47
CA CYS A 61 -7.78 10.12 -4.19
C CYS A 61 -7.18 8.77 -4.55
N THR A 62 -6.02 8.76 -5.17
CA THR A 62 -5.20 7.55 -5.36
C THR A 62 -3.76 7.98 -5.60
N HIS A 63 -2.84 7.00 -5.76
CA HIS A 63 -1.42 7.29 -5.90
C HIS A 63 -0.91 7.13 -7.33
N MET A 64 0.23 7.78 -7.62
CA MET A 64 0.87 7.80 -8.93
C MET A 64 2.06 6.84 -9.01
N ASP A 65 2.62 6.49 -7.85
CA ASP A 65 3.76 5.58 -7.80
C ASP A 65 3.35 4.12 -7.96
N THR A 66 4.35 3.31 -8.21
CA THR A 66 4.25 1.85 -8.34
C THR A 66 5.45 1.20 -7.70
N VAL A 67 5.29 -0.06 -7.26
CA VAL A 67 6.44 -0.88 -6.84
C VAL A 67 7.39 -1.20 -8.02
N PRO A 68 8.69 -1.36 -7.77
CA PRO A 68 9.63 -1.87 -8.78
C PRO A 68 9.45 -3.40 -8.97
N PRO A 69 9.93 -3.98 -10.10
CA PRO A 69 10.46 -3.28 -11.26
C PRO A 69 9.34 -2.72 -12.17
N TYR A 70 9.69 -1.75 -13.03
CA TYR A 70 8.81 -1.36 -14.11
C TYR A 70 8.61 -2.51 -15.10
N ILE A 71 7.35 -2.81 -15.42
CA ILE A 71 6.94 -3.82 -16.40
C ILE A 71 6.15 -3.10 -17.48
N PRO A 72 6.66 -3.05 -18.72
CA PRO A 72 5.98 -2.38 -19.84
C PRO A 72 4.58 -2.94 -20.09
N PRO A 73 3.63 -2.11 -20.56
CA PRO A 73 2.26 -2.57 -20.78
C PRO A 73 2.17 -3.50 -22.00
N VAL A 74 1.36 -4.54 -21.85
CA VAL A 74 0.96 -5.47 -22.91
C VAL A 74 -0.57 -5.45 -23.00
N PHE A 75 -1.05 -5.29 -24.23
CA PHE A 75 -2.50 -5.31 -24.54
C PHE A 75 -2.79 -6.56 -25.36
N LYS A 76 -3.65 -7.42 -24.85
CA LYS A 76 -4.02 -8.69 -25.48
C LYS A 76 -5.53 -8.75 -25.65
N ASP A 77 -5.98 -8.89 -26.88
CA ASP A 77 -7.39 -9.22 -27.13
C ASP A 77 -7.69 -10.61 -26.58
N ILE A 78 -8.78 -10.72 -25.82
CA ILE A 78 -9.25 -11.96 -25.21
C ILE A 78 -10.70 -12.18 -25.60
N LYS A 79 -11.08 -13.46 -25.71
CA LYS A 79 -12.41 -13.87 -26.20
C LYS A 79 -13.32 -14.27 -25.04
N ALA A 80 -14.62 -14.12 -25.28
CA ALA A 80 -15.65 -14.68 -24.39
C ALA A 80 -15.37 -16.16 -24.13
N GLY A 81 -15.45 -16.57 -22.86
CA GLY A 81 -15.13 -17.92 -22.41
C GLY A 81 -13.67 -18.15 -22.03
N GLU A 82 -12.74 -17.22 -22.31
CA GLU A 82 -11.38 -17.29 -21.78
C GLU A 82 -11.35 -17.05 -20.25
N ILE A 83 -10.44 -17.75 -19.57
CA ILE A 83 -10.25 -17.63 -18.12
C ILE A 83 -9.04 -16.71 -17.87
N LEU A 84 -9.26 -15.66 -17.09
CA LEU A 84 -8.22 -14.72 -16.68
C LEU A 84 -7.28 -15.34 -15.62
N PRO A 85 -6.09 -14.76 -15.38
CA PRO A 85 -5.14 -15.26 -14.38
C PRO A 85 -5.72 -15.34 -12.95
N ASP A 86 -6.70 -14.50 -12.62
CA ASP A 86 -7.44 -14.49 -11.35
C ASP A 86 -8.61 -15.47 -11.30
N GLY A 87 -8.83 -16.27 -12.37
CA GLY A 87 -9.89 -17.26 -12.48
C GLY A 87 -11.23 -16.72 -12.97
N VAL A 88 -11.33 -15.45 -13.28
CA VAL A 88 -12.56 -14.85 -13.84
C VAL A 88 -12.75 -15.33 -15.27
N VAL A 89 -13.97 -15.78 -15.60
CA VAL A 89 -14.37 -16.15 -16.95
C VAL A 89 -15.07 -14.96 -17.61
N LEU A 90 -14.58 -14.57 -18.79
CA LEU A 90 -15.20 -13.48 -19.54
C LEU A 90 -16.50 -13.89 -20.20
N ASP A 91 -17.50 -13.04 -20.08
CA ASP A 91 -18.81 -13.20 -20.72
C ASP A 91 -18.88 -12.59 -22.14
N LYS A 92 -17.89 -11.78 -22.51
CA LYS A 92 -17.77 -11.10 -23.82
C LYS A 92 -16.29 -10.92 -24.19
N ASP A 93 -16.05 -10.60 -25.47
CA ASP A 93 -14.73 -10.19 -25.95
C ASP A 93 -14.29 -8.91 -25.23
N ASP A 94 -13.03 -8.83 -24.80
CA ASP A 94 -12.49 -7.68 -24.11
C ASP A 94 -10.96 -7.57 -24.36
N VAL A 95 -10.31 -6.60 -23.73
CA VAL A 95 -8.86 -6.40 -23.79
C VAL A 95 -8.25 -6.62 -22.41
N LEU A 96 -7.37 -7.59 -22.29
CA LEU A 96 -6.54 -7.78 -21.11
C LEU A 96 -5.36 -6.81 -21.16
N ILE A 97 -5.20 -6.03 -20.11
CA ILE A 97 -4.13 -5.05 -19.97
C ILE A 97 -3.20 -5.51 -18.85
N LEU A 98 -1.99 -5.89 -19.21
CA LEU A 98 -0.95 -6.33 -18.29
C LEU A 98 0.14 -5.27 -18.21
N GLY A 99 0.86 -5.19 -17.10
CA GLY A 99 1.96 -4.28 -16.90
C GLY A 99 1.90 -3.58 -15.54
N ARG A 100 3.03 -3.06 -15.10
CA ARG A 100 3.14 -2.40 -13.79
C ARG A 100 2.22 -1.16 -13.73
N GLY A 101 1.36 -1.11 -12.70
CA GLY A 101 0.40 -0.05 -12.50
C GLY A 101 -0.94 -0.24 -13.24
N SER A 102 -1.11 -1.30 -14.07
CA SER A 102 -2.39 -1.53 -14.75
C SER A 102 -3.57 -1.71 -13.78
N CYS A 103 -3.30 -2.26 -12.60
CA CYS A 103 -4.24 -2.38 -11.50
C CYS A 103 -3.94 -1.35 -10.41
N ASP A 104 -2.67 -1.28 -9.96
CA ASP A 104 -2.21 -0.55 -8.80
C ASP A 104 -1.08 0.43 -9.18
N ALA A 105 -1.32 1.79 -9.28
CA ALA A 105 -2.66 2.38 -9.15
C ALA A 105 -3.06 3.22 -10.39
N LYS A 106 -2.38 3.09 -11.55
CA LYS A 106 -2.79 3.86 -12.76
C LYS A 106 -4.17 3.46 -13.27
N GLY A 107 -4.59 2.19 -13.04
CA GLY A 107 -5.97 1.75 -13.27
C GLY A 107 -6.96 2.50 -12.39
N GLN A 108 -6.63 2.75 -11.14
CA GLN A 108 -7.42 3.57 -10.21
C GLN A 108 -7.50 5.02 -10.70
N ILE A 109 -6.36 5.61 -11.08
CA ILE A 109 -6.30 6.98 -11.65
C ILE A 109 -7.25 7.07 -12.85
N PHE A 110 -7.14 6.14 -13.79
CA PHE A 110 -7.94 6.14 -15.00
C PHE A 110 -9.44 6.03 -14.71
N SER A 111 -9.83 5.15 -13.80
CA SER A 111 -11.23 4.97 -13.38
C SER A 111 -11.79 6.23 -12.73
N MET A 112 -11.09 6.78 -11.74
CA MET A 112 -11.52 7.99 -11.02
C MET A 112 -11.54 9.22 -11.93
N LEU A 113 -10.52 9.40 -12.77
CA LEU A 113 -10.49 10.47 -13.77
C LEU A 113 -11.67 10.39 -14.72
N SER A 114 -11.99 9.19 -15.20
CA SER A 114 -13.14 8.98 -16.10
C SER A 114 -14.46 9.34 -15.44
N ALA A 115 -14.63 8.99 -14.16
CA ALA A 115 -15.79 9.38 -13.36
C ALA A 115 -15.86 10.92 -13.20
N CYS A 116 -14.74 11.57 -12.87
CA CYS A 116 -14.66 13.02 -12.73
C CYS A 116 -14.99 13.73 -14.05
N LEU A 117 -14.42 13.31 -15.17
CA LEU A 117 -14.68 13.89 -16.48
C LEU A 117 -16.15 13.71 -16.92
N LYS A 118 -16.73 12.55 -16.63
CA LYS A 118 -18.16 12.31 -16.88
C LYS A 118 -19.02 13.26 -16.06
N MET A 119 -18.81 13.35 -14.77
CA MET A 119 -19.55 14.28 -13.89
C MET A 119 -19.39 15.75 -14.35
N ALA A 120 -18.18 16.15 -14.74
CA ALA A 120 -17.93 17.50 -15.27
C ALA A 120 -18.70 17.75 -16.58
N SER A 121 -18.73 16.78 -17.50
CA SER A 121 -19.49 16.90 -18.75
C SER A 121 -21.01 16.99 -18.55
N GLU A 122 -21.52 16.47 -17.43
CA GLU A 122 -22.90 16.61 -16.96
C GLU A 122 -23.14 17.91 -16.19
N GLY A 123 -22.16 18.81 -16.13
CA GLY A 123 -22.26 20.10 -15.43
C GLY A 123 -22.17 20.00 -13.90
N LYS A 124 -21.86 18.83 -13.35
CA LYS A 124 -21.71 18.65 -11.90
C LYS A 124 -20.44 19.35 -11.39
N LYS A 125 -20.50 19.86 -10.18
CA LYS A 125 -19.41 20.55 -9.48
C LYS A 125 -19.33 20.07 -8.02
N GLY A 126 -18.28 20.48 -7.31
CA GLY A 126 -18.11 20.18 -5.90
C GLY A 126 -17.28 18.93 -5.63
N PHE A 127 -16.42 18.53 -6.55
CA PHE A 127 -15.53 17.38 -6.40
C PHE A 127 -14.12 17.67 -6.92
N ALA A 128 -13.17 16.84 -6.49
CA ALA A 128 -11.78 16.89 -6.94
C ALA A 128 -11.21 15.49 -7.15
N LEU A 129 -10.15 15.40 -7.97
CA LEU A 129 -9.25 14.27 -8.08
C LEU A 129 -7.90 14.67 -7.49
N LEU A 130 -7.46 13.96 -6.47
CA LEU A 130 -6.16 14.11 -5.81
C LEU A 130 -5.28 12.92 -6.15
N LEU A 131 -4.12 13.18 -6.71
CA LEU A 131 -3.11 12.17 -7.05
C LEU A 131 -1.89 12.37 -6.16
N LEU A 132 -1.55 11.35 -5.40
CA LEU A 132 -0.48 11.36 -4.41
C LEU A 132 0.76 10.64 -4.91
N SER A 133 1.91 10.98 -4.35
CA SER A 133 3.19 10.31 -4.58
C SER A 133 3.56 9.43 -3.39
N GLY A 134 4.31 8.33 -3.65
CA GLY A 134 5.01 7.57 -2.61
C GLY A 134 4.12 6.84 -1.62
N GLU A 135 2.99 6.32 -2.05
CA GLU A 135 2.14 5.45 -1.24
C GLU A 135 2.90 4.18 -0.86
N GLU A 136 3.49 3.51 -1.85
CA GLU A 136 4.19 2.22 -1.77
C GLU A 136 5.43 2.24 -0.85
N THR A 137 5.94 3.42 -0.53
CA THR A 137 7.13 3.60 0.31
C THR A 137 6.85 4.40 1.59
N GLY A 138 5.60 4.35 2.07
CA GLY A 138 5.19 4.88 3.36
C GLY A 138 4.41 6.18 3.32
N SER A 139 3.65 6.40 2.25
CA SER A 139 2.63 7.46 2.15
C SER A 139 3.19 8.87 2.34
N PHE A 140 4.38 9.16 1.83
CA PHE A 140 4.99 10.47 2.08
C PHE A 140 4.21 11.61 1.40
N GLY A 141 3.60 11.37 0.23
CA GLY A 141 2.73 12.32 -0.45
C GLY A 141 1.48 12.64 0.36
N ALA A 142 0.82 11.63 0.93
CA ALA A 142 -0.34 11.81 1.80
C ALA A 142 0.02 12.58 3.08
N LYS A 143 1.18 12.28 3.69
CA LYS A 143 1.70 13.00 4.85
C LYS A 143 1.94 14.48 4.54
N ALA A 144 2.58 14.77 3.40
CA ALA A 144 2.82 16.15 2.95
C ALA A 144 1.50 16.88 2.67
N TYR A 145 0.60 16.26 1.94
CA TYR A 145 -0.71 16.86 1.65
C TYR A 145 -1.50 17.16 2.93
N THR A 146 -1.58 16.20 3.87
CA THR A 146 -2.33 16.40 5.12
C THR A 146 -1.75 17.50 5.99
N ARG A 147 -0.44 17.71 5.98
CA ARG A 147 0.19 18.82 6.70
C ARG A 147 -0.37 20.18 6.22
N ASP A 148 -0.51 20.33 4.90
CA ASP A 148 -0.73 21.62 4.25
C ASP A 148 -2.21 21.86 3.84
N CYS A 149 -3.05 20.83 3.79
CA CYS A 149 -4.46 20.93 3.41
C CYS A 149 -5.39 21.28 4.58
N SER A 150 -6.55 21.83 4.26
CA SER A 150 -7.63 22.13 5.24
C SER A 150 -8.54 20.93 5.52
N GLY A 151 -8.40 19.82 4.78
CA GLY A 151 -9.30 18.68 4.86
C GLY A 151 -10.58 18.87 4.04
N GLY A 152 -11.62 18.08 4.35
CA GLY A 152 -12.89 18.12 3.63
C GLY A 152 -13.94 17.19 4.21
N ASP A 153 -15.12 17.15 3.56
CA ASP A 153 -16.22 16.31 4.04
C ASP A 153 -15.97 14.82 3.71
N TRP A 154 -15.64 14.52 2.45
CA TRP A 154 -15.46 13.16 1.97
C TRP A 154 -14.13 12.96 1.26
N LEU A 155 -13.48 11.85 1.58
CA LEU A 155 -12.36 11.28 0.85
C LEU A 155 -12.74 9.86 0.39
N ILE A 156 -12.57 9.58 -0.89
CA ILE A 156 -12.73 8.24 -1.46
C ILE A 156 -11.39 7.85 -2.06
N VAL A 157 -10.71 6.92 -1.41
CA VAL A 157 -9.40 6.42 -1.86
C VAL A 157 -9.61 5.24 -2.81
N GLY A 158 -8.90 5.24 -3.93
CA GLY A 158 -8.91 4.19 -4.95
C GLY A 158 -7.79 3.20 -4.72
N GLU A 159 -8.19 1.95 -4.44
CA GLU A 159 -7.32 0.80 -4.31
C GLU A 159 -7.99 -0.43 -4.94
N PRO A 160 -7.22 -1.51 -5.25
CA PRO A 160 -7.78 -2.73 -5.85
C PRO A 160 -8.68 -3.48 -4.87
N THR A 161 -9.98 -3.20 -4.88
CA THR A 161 -10.96 -3.77 -3.95
C THR A 161 -12.12 -4.51 -4.63
N ASP A 162 -11.96 -4.95 -5.88
CA ASP A 162 -12.98 -5.64 -6.68
C ASP A 162 -14.29 -4.85 -6.78
N ASN A 163 -14.23 -3.51 -6.85
CA ASN A 163 -15.38 -2.59 -6.80
C ASN A 163 -16.24 -2.71 -5.54
N MET A 164 -15.73 -3.33 -4.47
CA MET A 164 -16.39 -3.39 -3.17
C MET A 164 -15.87 -2.29 -2.25
N MET A 165 -16.74 -1.70 -1.42
CA MET A 165 -16.30 -0.77 -0.39
C MET A 165 -15.64 -1.52 0.76
N VAL A 166 -14.52 -1.01 1.22
CA VAL A 166 -13.81 -1.61 2.35
C VAL A 166 -14.50 -1.21 3.66
N SER A 167 -14.84 -2.21 4.48
CA SER A 167 -15.42 -2.00 5.81
C SER A 167 -14.35 -1.75 6.87
N ALA A 168 -13.21 -2.42 6.76
CA ALA A 168 -12.07 -2.29 7.66
C ALA A 168 -10.77 -2.73 6.98
N SER A 169 -9.62 -2.17 7.42
CA SER A 169 -8.29 -2.62 7.02
C SER A 169 -7.40 -2.96 8.21
N LYS A 170 -6.49 -3.90 8.01
CA LYS A 170 -5.43 -4.18 8.98
C LYS A 170 -4.45 -3.01 9.08
N GLY A 171 -3.92 -2.81 10.27
CA GLY A 171 -2.77 -1.97 10.50
C GLY A 171 -1.45 -2.67 10.21
N THR A 172 -0.37 -1.96 10.42
CA THR A 172 1.00 -2.46 10.24
C THR A 172 1.86 -2.11 11.45
N LYS A 173 2.81 -2.99 11.80
CA LYS A 173 3.92 -2.70 12.69
C LYS A 173 5.20 -3.28 12.10
N SER A 174 6.28 -2.53 12.19
CA SER A 174 7.57 -2.95 11.65
C SER A 174 8.66 -2.79 12.70
N PHE A 175 9.47 -3.83 12.85
CA PHE A 175 10.60 -3.85 13.79
C PHE A 175 11.87 -4.29 13.07
N LEU A 176 13.01 -3.73 13.49
CA LEU A 176 14.32 -4.29 13.22
C LEU A 176 14.78 -4.98 14.50
N VAL A 177 15.10 -6.25 14.37
CA VAL A 177 15.67 -7.04 15.48
C VAL A 177 17.11 -7.34 15.15
N ARG A 178 18.01 -7.06 16.12
CA ARG A 178 19.43 -7.46 16.08
C ARG A 178 19.69 -8.37 17.26
N ILE A 179 20.31 -9.51 16.99
CA ILE A 179 20.63 -10.52 17.98
C ILE A 179 22.15 -10.64 18.04
N HIS A 180 22.72 -10.46 19.22
CA HIS A 180 24.14 -10.52 19.47
C HIS A 180 24.56 -11.87 20.04
N GLY A 181 25.65 -12.38 19.52
CA GLY A 181 26.32 -13.58 19.97
C GLY A 181 27.80 -13.32 20.29
N LYS A 182 28.54 -14.40 20.46
CA LYS A 182 29.98 -14.37 20.65
C LYS A 182 30.63 -15.35 19.68
N ALA A 183 31.44 -14.83 18.76
CA ALA A 183 32.16 -15.64 17.79
C ALA A 183 33.13 -16.61 18.44
N CYS A 184 33.21 -17.84 17.97
CA CYS A 184 34.27 -18.78 18.25
C CYS A 184 34.35 -19.83 17.13
N HIS A 185 35.38 -20.67 17.14
CA HIS A 185 35.49 -21.77 16.20
C HIS A 185 34.36 -22.79 16.42
N SER A 186 33.65 -23.16 15.37
CA SER A 186 32.45 -24.01 15.45
C SER A 186 32.70 -25.41 16.06
N GLY A 187 33.94 -25.90 16.05
CA GLY A 187 34.32 -27.12 16.72
C GLY A 187 34.47 -27.02 18.26
N TYR A 188 34.36 -25.83 18.81
CA TYR A 188 34.43 -25.53 20.25
C TYR A 188 33.31 -24.58 20.68
N PRO A 189 32.06 -24.99 20.50
CA PRO A 189 30.91 -24.08 20.67
C PRO A 189 30.73 -23.59 22.10
N GLU A 190 31.30 -24.27 23.10
CA GLU A 190 31.29 -23.88 24.50
C GLU A 190 32.09 -22.61 24.81
N ARG A 191 32.86 -22.07 23.84
CA ARG A 191 33.65 -20.84 23.96
C ARG A 191 32.93 -19.60 23.40
N GLY A 192 31.79 -19.76 22.81
CA GLY A 192 31.04 -18.69 22.20
C GLY A 192 29.55 -18.86 22.36
N GLU A 193 28.79 -18.01 21.68
CA GLU A 193 27.34 -18.02 21.67
C GLU A 193 26.86 -17.68 20.25
N SER A 194 26.05 -18.53 19.67
CA SER A 194 25.56 -18.33 18.30
C SER A 194 24.33 -17.42 18.30
N ALA A 195 24.41 -16.28 17.60
CA ALA A 195 23.25 -15.42 17.34
C ALA A 195 22.17 -16.16 16.57
N VAL A 196 22.55 -17.14 15.72
CA VAL A 196 21.59 -17.99 15.01
C VAL A 196 20.80 -18.88 15.97
N ASN A 197 21.44 -19.47 16.97
CA ASN A 197 20.74 -20.27 17.97
C ASN A 197 19.77 -19.39 18.79
N LYS A 198 20.21 -18.22 19.25
CA LYS A 198 19.33 -17.25 19.93
C LYS A 198 18.16 -16.80 19.04
N PHE A 199 18.37 -16.68 17.73
CA PHE A 199 17.27 -16.41 16.79
C PHE A 199 16.24 -17.56 16.74
N VAL A 200 16.69 -18.81 16.79
CA VAL A 200 15.77 -19.96 16.83
C VAL A 200 14.91 -19.93 18.10
N ASP A 201 15.49 -19.58 19.24
CA ASP A 201 14.77 -19.44 20.50
C ASP A 201 13.77 -18.27 20.42
N PHE A 202 14.20 -17.09 19.98
CA PHE A 202 13.33 -15.93 19.72
C PHE A 202 12.16 -16.28 18.78
N PHE A 203 12.45 -16.99 17.70
CA PHE A 203 11.44 -17.39 16.72
C PHE A 203 10.43 -18.39 17.30
N ASN A 204 10.89 -19.31 18.14
CA ASN A 204 10.00 -20.24 18.85
C ASN A 204 9.09 -19.49 19.81
N ASP A 205 9.61 -18.53 20.58
CA ASP A 205 8.81 -17.71 21.49
C ASP A 205 7.76 -16.89 20.70
N LEU A 206 8.18 -16.25 19.60
CA LEU A 206 7.28 -15.49 18.72
C LEU A 206 6.13 -16.36 18.18
N ARG A 207 6.41 -17.60 17.78
CA ARG A 207 5.40 -18.52 17.25
C ARG A 207 4.37 -18.97 18.29
N HIS A 208 4.68 -18.88 19.54
CA HIS A 208 3.77 -19.25 20.65
C HIS A 208 2.96 -18.06 21.20
N ILE A 209 3.14 -16.87 20.62
CA ILE A 209 2.30 -15.73 20.98
C ILE A 209 0.93 -15.88 20.32
N ASP A 210 -0.10 -16.03 21.13
CA ASP A 210 -1.50 -16.02 20.68
C ASP A 210 -2.02 -14.58 20.65
N PHE A 211 -2.22 -14.05 19.45
CA PHE A 211 -2.85 -12.74 19.28
C PHE A 211 -4.37 -12.88 19.23
N PRO A 212 -5.12 -11.92 19.83
CA PRO A 212 -6.57 -11.97 19.79
C PRO A 212 -7.11 -11.93 18.35
N LEU A 213 -8.14 -12.74 18.10
CA LEU A 213 -8.87 -12.77 16.84
C LEU A 213 -9.80 -11.56 16.77
N ASP A 214 -9.83 -10.89 15.62
CA ASP A 214 -10.81 -9.84 15.31
C ASP A 214 -11.95 -10.45 14.49
N ASP A 215 -13.20 -10.13 14.86
CA ASP A 215 -14.39 -10.70 14.21
C ASP A 215 -14.54 -10.32 12.73
N ILE A 216 -13.92 -9.22 12.29
CA ILE A 216 -14.03 -8.70 10.93
C ILE A 216 -12.74 -8.93 10.14
N LEU A 217 -11.59 -8.62 10.75
CA LEU A 217 -10.29 -8.66 10.09
C LEU A 217 -9.57 -10.00 10.26
N GLY A 218 -10.11 -10.90 11.09
CA GLY A 218 -9.53 -12.20 11.34
C GLY A 218 -8.24 -12.13 12.20
N PRO A 219 -7.30 -13.07 12.01
CA PRO A 219 -6.10 -13.15 12.82
C PRO A 219 -5.07 -12.07 12.46
N THR A 220 -4.27 -11.67 13.45
CA THR A 220 -3.01 -10.98 13.22
C THR A 220 -2.05 -11.89 12.48
N THR A 221 -1.37 -11.36 11.46
CA THR A 221 -0.37 -12.11 10.69
C THR A 221 0.96 -11.39 10.72
N TRP A 222 2.06 -12.14 10.54
CA TRP A 222 3.39 -11.56 10.52
C TRP A 222 4.32 -12.29 9.55
N ASN A 223 5.42 -11.62 9.20
CA ASN A 223 6.45 -12.12 8.30
C ASN A 223 7.83 -11.68 8.78
N ILE A 224 8.83 -12.51 8.57
CA ILE A 224 10.24 -12.18 8.72
C ILE A 224 10.85 -11.94 7.34
N GLY A 225 11.45 -10.76 7.17
CA GLY A 225 12.18 -10.38 5.96
C GLY A 225 13.58 -9.88 6.28
N LYS A 226 14.44 -9.77 5.27
CA LYS A 226 15.81 -9.28 5.37
C LYS A 226 16.63 -9.98 6.46
N LEU A 227 16.42 -11.29 6.62
CA LEU A 227 17.18 -12.12 7.55
C LEU A 227 18.62 -12.24 7.04
N SER A 228 19.58 -11.85 7.88
CA SER A 228 20.98 -11.87 7.53
C SER A 228 21.86 -12.26 8.73
N SER A 229 22.82 -13.14 8.47
CA SER A 229 23.92 -13.48 9.38
C SER A 229 25.15 -13.74 8.51
N ASP A 230 26.07 -12.78 8.50
CA ASP A 230 27.24 -12.78 7.62
C ASP A 230 28.48 -13.33 8.35
N ASN A 231 28.50 -14.64 8.59
CA ASN A 231 29.63 -15.33 9.19
C ASN A 231 30.07 -16.53 8.36
N PRO A 232 31.39 -16.87 8.34
CA PRO A 232 31.87 -18.12 7.78
C PRO A 232 31.24 -19.33 8.47
N GLN A 233 31.00 -20.42 7.71
CA GLN A 233 30.32 -21.63 8.22
C GLN A 233 31.04 -22.31 9.41
N ASN A 234 32.33 -22.06 9.60
CA ASN A 234 33.14 -22.64 10.67
C ASN A 234 33.34 -21.70 11.89
N ILE A 235 32.60 -20.60 11.95
CA ILE A 235 32.58 -19.63 13.05
C ILE A 235 31.15 -19.47 13.52
N LEU A 236 30.90 -19.51 14.84
CA LEU A 236 29.60 -19.16 15.40
C LEU A 236 29.26 -17.71 15.07
N SER A 237 28.01 -17.49 14.68
CA SER A 237 27.52 -16.17 14.31
C SER A 237 27.61 -15.19 15.48
N PRO A 238 28.36 -14.08 15.35
CA PRO A 238 28.41 -13.04 16.37
C PRO A 238 27.24 -12.08 16.31
N GLU A 239 26.53 -12.04 15.17
CA GLU A 239 25.38 -11.14 14.96
C GLU A 239 24.44 -11.71 13.91
N LEU A 240 23.13 -11.51 14.15
CA LEU A 240 22.07 -11.79 13.20
C LEU A 240 21.06 -10.66 13.25
N SER A 241 20.57 -10.23 12.11
CA SER A 241 19.53 -9.20 12.04
C SER A 241 18.41 -9.61 11.09
N PHE A 242 17.19 -9.11 11.35
CA PHE A 242 16.05 -9.31 10.50
C PHE A 242 15.00 -8.20 10.68
N ARG A 243 14.09 -8.10 9.70
CA ARG A 243 12.89 -7.26 9.80
C ARG A 243 11.70 -8.13 10.17
N LEU A 244 10.97 -7.73 11.19
CA LEU A 244 9.72 -8.35 11.59
C LEU A 244 8.57 -7.41 11.25
N TYR A 245 7.58 -7.90 10.51
CA TYR A 245 6.48 -7.11 9.99
C TYR A 245 5.14 -7.75 10.31
N PHE A 246 4.25 -6.98 10.91
CA PHE A 246 2.91 -7.42 11.30
C PHE A 246 1.83 -6.75 10.49
N ARG A 247 0.75 -7.50 10.26
CA ARG A 247 -0.57 -7.00 9.88
C ARG A 247 -1.48 -7.12 11.09
N THR A 248 -1.75 -5.99 11.75
CA THR A 248 -2.45 -5.92 13.04
C THR A 248 -3.96 -5.69 12.87
N THR A 249 -4.72 -6.01 13.91
CA THR A 249 -6.14 -5.73 14.03
C THR A 249 -6.37 -4.75 15.18
N PRO A 250 -7.56 -4.12 15.32
CA PRO A 250 -7.84 -3.27 16.48
C PRO A 250 -7.61 -3.98 17.82
N ALA A 251 -7.85 -5.31 17.87
CA ALA A 251 -7.67 -6.11 19.06
C ALA A 251 -6.19 -6.39 19.40
N SER A 252 -5.29 -6.31 18.44
CA SER A 252 -3.87 -6.69 18.59
C SER A 252 -2.88 -5.55 18.41
N ASP A 253 -3.29 -4.39 17.93
CA ASP A 253 -2.35 -3.35 17.45
C ASP A 253 -1.40 -2.84 18.55
N SER A 254 -1.93 -2.49 19.72
CA SER A 254 -1.11 -2.10 20.88
C SER A 254 -0.36 -3.29 21.47
N LEU A 255 -1.03 -4.45 21.54
CA LEU A 255 -0.47 -5.66 22.13
C LEU A 255 0.77 -6.14 21.36
N VAL A 256 0.75 -6.10 20.02
CA VAL A 256 1.92 -6.43 19.19
C VAL A 256 3.10 -5.53 19.56
N GLN A 257 2.88 -4.22 19.68
CA GLN A 257 3.94 -3.28 20.05
C GLN A 257 4.54 -3.63 21.43
N GLU A 258 3.69 -3.86 22.42
CA GLU A 258 4.11 -4.16 23.80
C GLU A 258 4.85 -5.49 23.89
N LEU A 259 4.26 -6.57 23.33
CA LEU A 259 4.85 -7.91 23.41
C LEU A 259 6.19 -7.99 22.67
N ILE A 260 6.28 -7.45 21.45
CA ILE A 260 7.55 -7.51 20.70
C ILE A 260 8.63 -6.69 21.39
N MET A 261 8.32 -5.49 21.87
CA MET A 261 9.32 -4.70 22.62
C MET A 261 9.75 -5.37 23.92
N SER A 262 8.88 -6.16 24.57
CA SER A 262 9.23 -6.91 25.78
C SER A 262 10.16 -8.11 25.55
N MET A 263 10.32 -8.56 24.31
CA MET A 263 11.30 -9.61 23.93
C MET A 263 12.74 -9.08 23.84
N ALA A 264 12.95 -7.78 24.00
CA ALA A 264 14.31 -7.22 24.08
C ALA A 264 15.04 -7.70 25.34
N SER A 265 16.33 -7.93 25.22
CA SER A 265 17.21 -8.36 26.32
C SER A 265 18.61 -7.77 26.13
N GLU A 266 19.58 -8.15 27.01
CA GLU A 266 20.98 -7.74 26.87
C GLU A 266 21.56 -8.10 25.48
N ASP A 267 21.13 -9.25 24.92
CA ASP A 267 21.61 -9.77 23.65
C ASP A 267 20.64 -9.51 22.47
N ILE A 268 19.46 -8.94 22.70
CA ILE A 268 18.44 -8.75 21.68
C ILE A 268 17.99 -7.28 21.68
N GLU A 269 18.42 -6.56 20.65
CA GLU A 269 17.98 -5.19 20.39
C GLU A 269 16.78 -5.17 19.48
N ILE A 270 15.74 -4.41 19.85
CA ILE A 270 14.53 -4.25 19.04
C ILE A 270 14.26 -2.76 18.84
N GLU A 271 14.24 -2.36 17.56
CA GLU A 271 13.92 -1.00 17.13
C GLU A 271 12.58 -1.00 16.43
N SER A 272 11.61 -0.21 16.94
CA SER A 272 10.30 -0.07 16.31
C SER A 272 10.29 1.07 15.30
N PHE A 273 9.75 0.81 14.10
CA PHE A 273 9.52 1.83 13.07
C PHE A 273 8.06 2.31 13.04
N GLY A 274 7.25 1.83 14.00
CA GLY A 274 5.83 2.11 14.01
C GLY A 274 5.08 1.45 12.85
N GLY A 275 4.04 2.10 12.37
CA GLY A 275 3.20 1.63 11.27
C GLY A 275 1.87 2.37 11.26
N ASP A 276 0.93 1.88 10.45
CA ASP A 276 -0.42 2.39 10.40
C ASP A 276 -1.32 1.64 11.39
N THR A 277 -2.24 2.36 12.03
CA THR A 277 -3.27 1.76 12.88
C THR A 277 -4.34 1.09 12.01
N PRO A 278 -4.93 -0.02 12.47
CA PRO A 278 -6.10 -0.61 11.83
C PRO A 278 -7.23 0.42 11.72
N MET A 279 -7.97 0.38 10.63
CA MET A 279 -8.95 1.41 10.33
C MET A 279 -10.31 0.82 9.97
N ARG A 280 -11.39 1.51 10.38
CA ARG A 280 -12.74 1.30 9.85
C ARG A 280 -13.08 2.43 8.88
N TYR A 281 -13.81 2.07 7.82
CA TYR A 281 -14.15 2.99 6.74
C TYR A 281 -15.64 3.27 6.72
N MET A 282 -15.99 4.43 6.16
CA MET A 282 -17.37 4.71 5.81
C MET A 282 -17.77 3.90 4.57
N THR A 283 -18.94 3.29 4.64
CA THR A 283 -19.54 2.55 3.52
C THR A 283 -20.88 3.18 3.15
N LEU A 284 -21.27 3.05 1.89
CA LEU A 284 -22.53 3.57 1.37
C LEU A 284 -23.46 2.41 1.02
N ASN A 285 -24.75 2.61 1.24
CA ASN A 285 -25.77 1.63 0.86
C ASN A 285 -25.77 1.41 -0.68
N GLY A 286 -26.00 0.18 -1.08
CA GLY A 286 -26.02 -0.22 -2.49
C GLY A 286 -24.69 -0.75 -3.03
N PHE A 287 -23.62 -0.71 -2.23
CA PHE A 287 -22.34 -1.34 -2.55
C PHE A 287 -22.11 -2.59 -1.70
N GLY A 288 -21.50 -3.61 -2.31
CA GLY A 288 -20.93 -4.73 -1.55
C GLY A 288 -19.80 -4.23 -0.67
N THR A 289 -19.58 -4.89 0.49
CA THR A 289 -18.53 -4.54 1.43
C THR A 289 -17.65 -5.72 1.77
N LYS A 290 -16.36 -5.46 2.02
CA LYS A 290 -15.41 -6.48 2.51
C LYS A 290 -14.32 -5.85 3.40
N PRO A 291 -13.73 -6.60 4.33
CA PRO A 291 -12.48 -6.21 4.97
C PRO A 291 -11.29 -6.48 4.05
N VAL A 292 -10.17 -5.77 4.30
CA VAL A 292 -8.91 -6.00 3.59
C VAL A 292 -7.73 -6.13 4.55
N SER A 293 -6.67 -6.81 4.12
CA SER A 293 -5.46 -7.02 4.93
C SER A 293 -4.30 -6.11 4.53
N PHE A 294 -4.51 -5.16 3.60
CA PHE A 294 -3.49 -4.22 3.14
C PHE A 294 -3.76 -2.79 3.64
N GLY A 295 -2.75 -1.94 3.55
CA GLY A 295 -2.81 -0.52 3.88
C GLY A 295 -3.19 0.34 2.68
N SER A 296 -3.30 1.66 2.89
CA SER A 296 -3.51 2.69 1.88
C SER A 296 -3.12 4.05 2.46
N ASP A 297 -3.19 5.10 1.67
CA ASP A 297 -3.01 6.48 2.13
C ASP A 297 -4.08 6.97 3.13
N THR A 298 -5.21 6.27 3.23
CA THR A 298 -6.38 6.71 4.03
C THR A 298 -6.06 6.99 5.51
N PRO A 299 -5.28 6.19 6.26
CA PRO A 299 -4.94 6.48 7.65
C PRO A 299 -4.21 7.83 7.82
N ARG A 300 -3.47 8.26 6.81
CA ARG A 300 -2.72 9.54 6.82
C ARG A 300 -3.61 10.75 6.57
N MET A 301 -4.76 10.57 5.93
CA MET A 301 -5.67 11.64 5.50
C MET A 301 -6.66 12.04 6.61
N THR A 302 -6.15 12.35 7.80
CA THR A 302 -6.92 12.52 9.05
C THR A 302 -7.82 13.75 9.07
N LYS A 303 -7.60 14.73 8.21
CA LYS A 303 -8.40 15.97 8.15
C LYS A 303 -9.72 15.84 7.37
N PHE A 304 -9.99 14.66 6.80
CA PHE A 304 -11.29 14.37 6.17
C PHE A 304 -12.24 13.71 7.18
N ARG A 305 -13.49 14.21 7.22
CA ARG A 305 -14.52 13.72 8.15
C ARG A 305 -14.93 12.28 7.85
N ASN A 306 -15.22 12.00 6.59
CA ASN A 306 -15.64 10.69 6.11
C ASN A 306 -14.59 10.15 5.15
N ARG A 307 -14.15 8.93 5.38
CA ARG A 307 -13.12 8.28 4.58
C ARG A 307 -13.61 6.91 4.12
N ALA A 308 -13.63 6.71 2.82
CA ALA A 308 -14.02 5.46 2.16
C ALA A 308 -12.85 4.94 1.32
N LEU A 309 -12.81 3.64 1.11
CA LEU A 309 -11.83 2.95 0.29
C LEU A 309 -12.56 2.04 -0.69
N CYS A 310 -12.39 2.23 -1.99
CA CYS A 310 -13.07 1.47 -3.04
C CYS A 310 -12.41 1.71 -4.39
N GLY A 311 -12.23 0.66 -5.19
CA GLY A 311 -11.77 0.79 -6.56
C GLY A 311 -11.85 -0.48 -7.37
N PRO A 312 -11.63 -0.41 -8.68
CA PRO A 312 -11.60 -1.57 -9.57
C PRO A 312 -10.35 -2.42 -9.37
N GLY A 313 -10.37 -3.62 -9.92
CA GLY A 313 -9.27 -4.57 -9.87
C GLY A 313 -9.15 -5.30 -8.56
N SER A 314 -8.31 -6.32 -8.54
CA SER A 314 -8.10 -7.20 -7.39
C SER A 314 -6.70 -7.03 -6.81
N ILE A 315 -6.59 -7.08 -5.49
CA ILE A 315 -5.29 -7.08 -4.80
C ILE A 315 -4.41 -8.28 -5.22
N PHE A 316 -5.03 -9.37 -5.69
CA PHE A 316 -4.29 -10.54 -6.17
C PHE A 316 -3.55 -10.31 -7.49
N THR A 317 -3.89 -9.24 -8.21
CA THR A 317 -3.21 -8.81 -9.44
C THR A 317 -2.37 -7.54 -9.25
N ALA A 318 -2.43 -6.94 -8.07
CA ALA A 318 -1.51 -5.88 -7.69
C ALA A 318 -0.10 -6.45 -7.49
N HIS A 319 0.93 -5.72 -7.89
CA HIS A 319 2.35 -6.08 -7.73
C HIS A 319 2.81 -7.33 -8.53
N THR A 320 1.99 -7.90 -9.41
CA THR A 320 2.34 -9.07 -10.23
C THR A 320 2.81 -8.70 -11.62
#